data_c35f13bf54d3e497b5c84d87d80ef2eb
#
_entry.id   c35f13bf54d3e497b5c84d87d80ef2eb
#
_cell.length_a   1.000
_cell.length_b   1.000
_cell.length_c   1.000
_cell.angle_alpha   90.00
_cell.angle_beta   90.00
_cell.angle_gamma   90.00
#
_symmetry.space_group_name_H-M   'P 1'
#
loop_
_entity.id
_entity.type
_entity.pdbx_description
1 polymer ?
#
loop_
_entity_poly.entity_id
_entity_poly.type
_entity_poly.pdbx_seq_one_letter_code
_entity_poly.pdbx_strand_id
1 'polypeptide(L)'
;SWTLTYRMNDLPYYGISGDVIGVDPYPISAVPVKPTLDRIVTDMKGALSTGLPVWVVPQIMNYGVYTHKKAEDFAETRGPNEKEMRSMPLLCAIMGARGFIFYSYIAIFLHSERIMPGSSTTQWANVVAMAKTMRSLEDFILSIEPEIPIRVKAKPEGRVMARLFKNDAGDYELV
;
A
#
# COMPACT_ATOMS: atom_id res chain seq x y z
N SER A 1 3.01 0.65 17.77
CA SER A 1 3.34 0.93 16.35
C SER A 1 3.37 2.42 16.08
N TRP A 2 4.14 2.82 15.09
CA TRP A 2 4.29 4.22 14.68
C TRP A 2 3.96 4.36 13.22
N THR A 3 3.28 5.44 12.86
CA THR A 3 2.96 5.75 11.45
C THR A 3 3.49 7.12 11.11
N LEU A 4 4.38 7.22 10.13
CA LEU A 4 5.00 8.46 9.67
C LEU A 4 4.94 8.57 8.15
N THR A 5 4.33 9.64 7.64
CA THR A 5 4.14 9.87 6.21
C THR A 5 5.24 10.68 5.54
N TYR A 6 5.79 11.67 6.23
CA TYR A 6 6.64 12.70 5.58
C TYR A 6 8.06 12.80 6.13
N ARG A 7 8.38 12.03 7.17
CA ARG A 7 9.66 12.14 7.89
C ARG A 7 10.43 10.82 7.90
N MET A 8 10.63 10.25 6.73
CA MET A 8 11.31 8.95 6.60
C MET A 8 12.73 8.95 7.19
N ASN A 9 13.43 10.06 7.13
CA ASN A 9 14.78 10.18 7.71
C ASN A 9 14.79 10.13 9.25
N ASP A 10 13.66 10.42 9.88
CA ASP A 10 13.53 10.41 11.35
C ASP A 10 13.08 9.02 11.88
N LEU A 11 12.69 8.09 11.00
CA LEU A 11 12.20 6.75 11.36
C LEU A 11 13.16 5.98 12.29
N PRO A 12 14.49 5.98 12.08
CA PRO A 12 15.41 5.27 12.97
C PRO A 12 15.35 5.77 14.42
N TYR A 13 15.10 7.06 14.63
CA TYR A 13 14.96 7.62 15.98
C TYR A 13 13.67 7.22 16.66
N TYR A 14 12.58 7.14 15.90
CA TYR A 14 11.28 6.72 16.44
C TYR A 14 11.17 5.20 16.61
N GLY A 15 11.93 4.42 15.84
CA GLY A 15 11.97 2.96 15.94
C GLY A 15 12.43 2.45 17.29
N ILE A 16 13.20 3.26 18.06
CA ILE A 16 13.70 2.89 19.40
C ILE A 16 12.58 2.59 20.38
N SER A 17 11.39 3.17 20.18
CA SER A 17 10.27 3.08 21.10
C SER A 17 9.14 2.14 20.66
N GLY A 18 9.34 1.35 19.61
CA GLY A 18 8.34 0.43 19.08
C GLY A 18 8.93 -0.89 18.58
N ASP A 19 8.08 -1.91 18.55
CA ASP A 19 8.45 -3.24 18.03
C ASP A 19 8.17 -3.38 16.52
N VAL A 20 7.39 -2.47 15.98
CA VAL A 20 6.93 -2.46 14.57
C VAL A 20 6.94 -1.02 14.05
N ILE A 21 7.42 -0.83 12.84
CA ILE A 21 7.31 0.44 12.12
C ILE A 21 6.10 0.42 11.21
N GLY A 22 5.25 1.46 11.32
CA GLY A 22 4.13 1.70 10.39
C GLY A 22 4.45 2.83 9.42
N VAL A 23 4.13 2.65 8.14
CA VAL A 23 4.19 3.69 7.12
C VAL A 23 2.88 3.73 6.31
N ASP A 24 2.45 4.92 5.93
CA ASP A 24 1.19 5.14 5.21
C ASP A 24 1.41 5.90 3.88
N PRO A 25 1.97 5.26 2.87
CA PRO A 25 2.21 5.87 1.57
C PRO A 25 0.89 6.09 0.81
N TYR A 26 0.59 7.34 0.49
CA TYR A 26 -0.57 7.72 -0.32
C TYR A 26 -0.12 8.32 -1.65
N PRO A 27 0.20 7.49 -2.64
CA PRO A 27 0.77 7.94 -3.91
C PRO A 27 -0.26 8.56 -4.86
N ILE A 28 -1.56 8.29 -4.65
CA ILE A 28 -2.63 8.80 -5.50
C ILE A 28 -3.15 10.09 -4.88
N SER A 29 -2.67 11.22 -5.40
CA SER A 29 -3.09 12.54 -4.92
C SER A 29 -4.45 12.97 -5.49
N ALA A 30 -5.06 13.97 -4.86
CA ALA A 30 -6.31 14.57 -5.33
C ALA A 30 -6.14 15.44 -6.59
N VAL A 31 -4.92 15.81 -6.95
CA VAL A 31 -4.64 16.56 -8.18
C VAL A 31 -4.30 15.62 -9.32
N PRO A 32 -4.63 15.98 -10.58
CA PRO A 32 -4.40 15.14 -11.76
C PRO A 32 -2.91 15.07 -12.15
N VAL A 33 -2.05 14.73 -11.20
CA VAL A 33 -0.66 14.39 -11.45
C VAL A 33 -0.61 12.91 -11.80
N LYS A 34 0.16 12.54 -12.81
CA LYS A 34 0.38 11.12 -13.15
C LYS A 34 0.96 10.41 -11.92
N PRO A 35 0.19 9.56 -11.24
CA PRO A 35 0.66 8.93 -10.03
C PRO A 35 1.76 7.93 -10.35
N THR A 36 2.78 7.89 -9.51
CA THR A 36 3.79 6.83 -9.53
C THR A 36 3.78 6.10 -8.20
N LEU A 37 4.10 4.81 -8.22
CA LEU A 37 4.28 4.04 -6.99
C LEU A 37 5.68 4.23 -6.38
N ASP A 38 6.50 5.10 -6.93
CA ASP A 38 7.87 5.38 -6.45
C ASP A 38 7.89 5.84 -5.00
N ARG A 39 6.84 6.55 -4.56
CA ARG A 39 6.70 6.94 -3.16
C ARG A 39 6.67 5.72 -2.24
N ILE A 40 5.94 4.67 -2.60
CA ILE A 40 5.88 3.43 -1.81
C ILE A 40 7.29 2.84 -1.66
N VAL A 41 8.04 2.80 -2.77
CA VAL A 41 9.42 2.28 -2.74
C VAL A 41 10.31 3.10 -1.82
N THR A 42 10.17 4.42 -1.84
CA THR A 42 10.94 5.32 -0.98
C THR A 42 10.58 5.13 0.50
N ASP A 43 9.30 5.14 0.82
CA ASP A 43 8.80 5.00 2.18
C ASP A 43 9.14 3.62 2.76
N MET A 44 8.99 2.56 1.96
CA MET A 44 9.39 1.20 2.34
C MET A 44 10.89 1.07 2.61
N LYS A 45 11.75 1.64 1.76
CA LYS A 45 13.20 1.64 2.00
C LYS A 45 13.57 2.34 3.31
N GLY A 46 12.93 3.47 3.59
CA GLY A 46 13.10 4.19 4.85
C GLY A 46 12.67 3.34 6.05
N ALA A 47 11.51 2.69 5.99
CA ALA A 47 11.02 1.84 7.06
C ALA A 47 11.93 0.62 7.29
N LEU A 48 12.31 -0.08 6.24
CA LEU A 48 13.19 -1.26 6.32
C LEU A 48 14.58 -0.94 6.87
N SER A 49 15.07 0.29 6.71
CA SER A 49 16.36 0.70 7.26
C SER A 49 16.40 0.73 8.79
N THR A 50 15.25 0.66 9.45
CA THR A 50 15.16 0.55 10.92
C THR A 50 15.51 -0.84 11.44
N GLY A 51 15.49 -1.87 10.60
CA GLY A 51 15.64 -3.26 11.00
C GLY A 51 14.43 -3.86 11.72
N LEU A 52 13.35 -3.09 11.92
CA LEU A 52 12.12 -3.56 12.54
C LEU A 52 11.14 -4.14 11.51
N PRO A 53 10.21 -5.01 11.94
CA PRO A 53 9.11 -5.43 11.08
C PRO A 53 8.31 -4.24 10.58
N VAL A 54 7.96 -4.23 9.30
CA VAL A 54 7.24 -3.13 8.67
C VAL A 54 5.79 -3.51 8.45
N TRP A 55 4.88 -2.67 8.97
CA TRP A 55 3.47 -2.67 8.62
C TRP A 55 3.17 -1.47 7.71
N VAL A 56 2.29 -1.67 6.75
CA VAL A 56 1.96 -0.63 5.77
C VAL A 56 0.48 -0.31 5.83
N VAL A 57 0.18 0.97 5.64
CA VAL A 57 -1.20 1.47 5.55
C VAL A 57 -1.46 1.96 4.12
N PRO A 58 -1.71 1.05 3.15
CA PRO A 58 -1.93 1.43 1.77
C PRO A 58 -3.21 2.26 1.62
N GLN A 59 -3.18 3.19 0.67
CA GLN A 59 -4.30 4.05 0.33
C GLN A 59 -5.43 3.26 -0.32
N ILE A 60 -6.65 3.35 0.24
CA ILE A 60 -7.86 2.81 -0.37
C ILE A 60 -8.91 3.89 -0.67
N MET A 61 -8.69 5.12 -0.26
CA MET A 61 -9.64 6.24 -0.39
C MET A 61 -9.23 7.21 -1.49
N ASN A 62 -10.19 8.01 -1.95
CA ASN A 62 -9.91 9.20 -2.71
C ASN A 62 -9.41 10.31 -1.77
N TYR A 63 -8.19 10.81 -1.98
CA TYR A 63 -7.59 11.84 -1.15
C TYR A 63 -8.36 13.18 -1.21
N GLY A 64 -9.17 13.39 -2.26
CA GLY A 64 -10.04 14.54 -2.42
C GLY A 64 -11.00 14.76 -1.26
N VAL A 65 -11.36 13.73 -0.48
CA VAL A 65 -12.21 13.85 0.71
C VAL A 65 -11.66 14.82 1.76
N TYR A 66 -10.35 15.07 1.76
CA TYR A 66 -9.70 15.98 2.69
C TYR A 66 -9.53 17.39 2.14
N THR A 67 -9.48 17.53 0.83
CA THR A 67 -9.14 18.78 0.13
C THR A 67 -10.34 19.44 -0.55
N HIS A 68 -11.32 18.65 -0.99
CA HIS A 68 -12.50 19.13 -1.72
C HIS A 68 -13.79 18.80 -0.96
N LYS A 69 -14.61 19.81 -0.74
CA LYS A 69 -15.85 19.69 0.04
C LYS A 69 -17.12 19.80 -0.82
N LYS A 70 -17.01 20.26 -2.05
CA LYS A 70 -18.11 20.35 -3.02
C LYS A 70 -18.05 19.18 -3.98
N ALA A 71 -19.20 18.71 -4.42
CA ALA A 71 -19.32 17.56 -5.31
C ALA A 71 -18.63 17.79 -6.66
N GLU A 72 -18.76 18.99 -7.24
CA GLU A 72 -18.10 19.36 -8.49
C GLU A 72 -16.58 19.29 -8.42
N ASP A 73 -15.99 19.80 -7.35
CA ASP A 73 -14.53 19.75 -7.15
C ASP A 73 -14.04 18.33 -6.84
N PHE A 74 -14.83 17.57 -6.09
CA PHE A 74 -14.52 16.18 -5.75
C PHE A 74 -14.60 15.24 -6.95
N ALA A 75 -15.51 15.52 -7.88
CA ALA A 75 -15.65 14.74 -9.12
C ALA A 75 -14.42 14.79 -10.03
N GLU A 76 -13.61 15.86 -9.92
CA GLU A 76 -12.33 16.00 -10.64
C GLU A 76 -11.18 15.20 -9.99
N THR A 77 -11.43 14.65 -8.80
CA THR A 77 -10.45 13.83 -8.08
C THR A 77 -10.77 12.34 -8.24
N ARG A 78 -9.80 11.49 -7.92
CA ARG A 78 -10.01 10.05 -7.93
C ARG A 78 -9.30 9.34 -6.79
N GLY A 79 -9.81 8.20 -6.41
CA GLY A 79 -9.09 7.23 -5.60
C GLY A 79 -8.20 6.32 -6.46
N PRO A 80 -7.50 5.37 -5.84
CA PRO A 80 -6.80 4.32 -6.55
C PRO A 80 -7.76 3.51 -7.42
N ASN A 81 -7.40 3.26 -8.67
CA ASN A 81 -8.13 2.29 -9.50
C ASN A 81 -7.83 0.85 -9.06
N GLU A 82 -8.50 -0.14 -9.65
CA GLU A 82 -8.35 -1.55 -9.29
C GLU A 82 -6.88 -2.01 -9.35
N LYS A 83 -6.17 -1.67 -10.44
CA LYS A 83 -4.77 -2.08 -10.62
C LYS A 83 -3.85 -1.43 -9.59
N GLU A 84 -4.00 -0.13 -9.36
CA GLU A 84 -3.23 0.62 -8.36
C GLU A 84 -3.49 0.07 -6.96
N MET A 85 -4.77 -0.20 -6.64
CA MET A 85 -5.16 -0.73 -5.34
C MET A 85 -4.56 -2.10 -5.05
N ARG A 86 -4.45 -2.97 -6.07
CA ARG A 86 -3.77 -4.27 -5.95
C ARG A 86 -2.25 -4.13 -5.90
N SER A 87 -1.68 -3.25 -6.73
CA SER A 87 -0.23 -3.11 -6.85
C SER A 87 0.42 -2.52 -5.61
N MET A 88 -0.26 -1.61 -4.89
CA MET A 88 0.32 -0.98 -3.71
C MET A 88 0.69 -1.99 -2.61
N PRO A 89 -0.23 -2.82 -2.07
CA PRO A 89 0.13 -3.78 -1.04
C PRO A 89 1.03 -4.91 -1.56
N LEU A 90 0.88 -5.36 -2.82
CA LEU A 90 1.77 -6.36 -3.41
C LEU A 90 3.21 -5.85 -3.49
N LEU A 91 3.41 -4.61 -3.93
CA LEU A 91 4.73 -3.98 -3.95
C LEU A 91 5.34 -3.91 -2.54
N CYS A 92 4.53 -3.55 -1.53
CA CYS A 92 4.97 -3.55 -0.15
C CYS A 92 5.34 -4.96 0.35
N ALA A 93 4.56 -5.99 0.00
CA ALA A 93 4.85 -7.39 0.34
C ALA A 93 6.16 -7.87 -0.30
N ILE A 94 6.35 -7.61 -1.60
CA ILE A 94 7.58 -7.90 -2.34
C ILE A 94 8.79 -7.27 -1.64
N MET A 95 8.65 -6.04 -1.14
CA MET A 95 9.70 -5.33 -0.43
C MET A 95 9.91 -5.79 1.01
N GLY A 96 9.04 -6.62 1.57
CA GLY A 96 9.20 -7.21 2.90
C GLY A 96 8.25 -6.68 3.97
N ALA A 97 7.17 -6.01 3.62
CA ALA A 97 6.11 -5.70 4.58
C ALA A 97 5.50 -6.98 5.15
N ARG A 98 5.20 -6.96 6.45
CA ARG A 98 4.66 -8.09 7.22
C ARG A 98 3.22 -7.89 7.69
N GLY A 99 2.68 -6.68 7.58
CA GLY A 99 1.32 -6.38 7.99
C GLY A 99 0.71 -5.26 7.16
N PHE A 100 -0.62 -5.29 7.03
CA PHE A 100 -1.37 -4.36 6.19
C PHE A 100 -2.61 -3.87 6.92
N ILE A 101 -2.77 -2.55 7.02
CA ILE A 101 -3.95 -1.86 7.54
C ILE A 101 -4.39 -0.88 6.47
N PHE A 102 -5.60 -1.03 5.96
CA PHE A 102 -6.06 -0.21 4.84
C PHE A 102 -6.78 1.06 5.31
N TYR A 103 -6.35 2.22 4.83
CA TYR A 103 -6.91 3.52 5.20
C TYR A 103 -7.73 4.13 4.05
N SER A 104 -9.00 4.44 4.26
CA SER A 104 -9.80 4.13 5.41
C SER A 104 -11.26 3.88 5.02
N TYR A 105 -11.89 2.99 5.73
CA TYR A 105 -13.34 2.74 5.61
C TYR A 105 -14.16 4.03 5.77
N ILE A 106 -13.83 4.83 6.79
CA ILE A 106 -14.52 6.10 7.06
C ILE A 106 -14.42 7.06 5.87
N ALA A 107 -13.27 7.16 5.24
CA ALA A 107 -13.09 8.02 4.08
C ALA A 107 -13.94 7.58 2.87
N ILE A 108 -14.10 6.26 2.67
CA ILE A 108 -14.93 5.71 1.59
C ILE A 108 -16.42 5.92 1.90
N PHE A 109 -16.90 5.45 3.05
CA PHE A 109 -18.33 5.36 3.31
C PHE A 109 -18.95 6.61 3.95
N LEU A 110 -18.19 7.36 4.75
CA LEU A 110 -18.74 8.55 5.38
C LEU A 110 -18.34 9.83 4.67
N HIS A 111 -17.08 9.98 4.31
CA HIS A 111 -16.62 11.23 3.72
C HIS A 111 -16.98 11.33 2.24
N SER A 112 -16.65 10.31 1.42
CA SER A 112 -16.97 10.32 -0.01
C SER A 112 -18.48 10.35 -0.26
N GLU A 113 -19.26 9.51 0.44
CA GLU A 113 -20.71 9.47 0.29
C GLU A 113 -21.40 10.77 0.69
N ARG A 114 -20.86 11.50 1.68
CA ARG A 114 -21.38 12.83 2.04
C ARG A 114 -21.17 13.85 0.93
N ILE A 115 -20.03 13.78 0.24
CA ILE A 115 -19.68 14.72 -0.82
C ILE A 115 -20.36 14.32 -2.13
N MET A 116 -20.31 13.05 -2.49
CA MET A 116 -20.85 12.50 -3.73
C MET A 116 -21.47 11.11 -3.46
N PRO A 117 -22.82 11.06 -3.25
CA PRO A 117 -23.52 9.82 -3.02
C PRO A 117 -23.30 8.78 -4.13
N GLY A 118 -23.11 7.53 -3.75
CA GLY A 118 -22.82 6.41 -4.67
C GLY A 118 -21.34 6.24 -5.02
N SER A 119 -20.46 7.15 -4.59
CA SER A 119 -19.03 7.09 -4.89
C SER A 119 -18.28 5.92 -4.23
N SER A 120 -18.84 5.35 -3.14
CA SER A 120 -18.23 4.25 -2.40
C SER A 120 -18.29 2.91 -3.13
N THR A 121 -19.27 2.68 -3.97
CA THR A 121 -19.60 1.35 -4.52
C THR A 121 -18.44 0.73 -5.30
N THR A 122 -17.92 1.45 -6.29
CA THR A 122 -16.78 0.96 -7.10
C THR A 122 -15.53 0.85 -6.27
N GLN A 123 -15.27 1.85 -5.42
CA GLN A 123 -14.08 1.87 -4.58
C GLN A 123 -14.05 0.68 -3.63
N TRP A 124 -15.20 0.36 -3.02
CA TRP A 124 -15.30 -0.78 -2.11
C TRP A 124 -15.17 -2.13 -2.82
N ALA A 125 -15.72 -2.27 -4.03
CA ALA A 125 -15.52 -3.48 -4.84
C ALA A 125 -14.02 -3.74 -5.09
N ASN A 126 -13.26 -2.69 -5.42
CA ASN A 126 -11.80 -2.79 -5.59
C ASN A 126 -11.08 -3.17 -4.28
N VAL A 127 -11.51 -2.63 -3.14
CA VAL A 127 -10.98 -3.01 -1.82
C VAL A 127 -11.21 -4.50 -1.54
N VAL A 128 -12.41 -5.00 -1.79
CA VAL A 128 -12.75 -6.41 -1.59
C VAL A 128 -11.90 -7.32 -2.49
N ALA A 129 -11.73 -6.96 -3.75
CA ALA A 129 -10.91 -7.72 -4.70
C ALA A 129 -9.43 -7.75 -4.25
N MET A 130 -8.89 -6.61 -3.84
CA MET A 130 -7.54 -6.51 -3.30
C MET A 130 -7.37 -7.32 -2.01
N ALA A 131 -8.31 -7.22 -1.07
CA ALA A 131 -8.26 -7.96 0.19
C ALA A 131 -8.26 -9.48 -0.03
N LYS A 132 -9.04 -9.98 -0.99
CA LYS A 132 -9.01 -11.39 -1.38
C LYS A 132 -7.63 -11.81 -1.90
N THR A 133 -6.99 -10.98 -2.73
CA THR A 133 -5.63 -11.23 -3.23
C THR A 133 -4.63 -11.29 -2.06
N MET A 134 -4.67 -10.32 -1.15
CA MET A 134 -3.76 -10.31 0.00
C MET A 134 -4.00 -11.50 0.93
N ARG A 135 -5.25 -11.90 1.12
CA ARG A 135 -5.60 -13.08 1.93
C ARG A 135 -5.08 -14.38 1.33
N SER A 136 -5.10 -14.53 0.00
CA SER A 136 -4.54 -15.74 -0.65
C SER A 136 -3.02 -15.84 -0.55
N LEU A 137 -2.33 -14.74 -0.23
CA LEU A 137 -0.88 -14.70 -0.06
C LEU A 137 -0.45 -14.68 1.42
N GLU A 138 -1.38 -14.75 2.37
CA GLU A 138 -1.10 -14.55 3.79
C GLU A 138 -0.01 -15.50 4.31
N ASP A 139 -0.13 -16.79 4.04
CA ASP A 139 0.82 -17.81 4.52
C ASP A 139 2.24 -17.61 3.95
N PHE A 140 2.34 -17.04 2.75
CA PHE A 140 3.61 -16.70 2.13
C PHE A 140 4.21 -15.40 2.70
N ILE A 141 3.39 -14.38 2.91
CA ILE A 141 3.84 -13.08 3.45
C ILE A 141 4.28 -13.20 4.91
N LEU A 142 3.60 -14.03 5.70
CA LEU A 142 3.88 -14.22 7.11
C LEU A 142 4.96 -15.26 7.39
N SER A 143 5.33 -16.07 6.41
CA SER A 143 6.37 -17.10 6.54
C SER A 143 7.70 -16.51 7.05
N ILE A 144 8.37 -17.27 7.88
CA ILE A 144 9.71 -16.98 8.40
C ILE A 144 10.82 -17.48 7.50
N GLU A 145 10.48 -18.18 6.42
CA GLU A 145 11.45 -18.71 5.46
C GLU A 145 12.32 -17.59 4.87
N PRO A 146 13.62 -17.87 4.66
CA PRO A 146 14.54 -16.90 4.08
C PRO A 146 14.10 -16.47 2.68
N GLU A 147 14.45 -15.23 2.32
CA GLU A 147 14.24 -14.74 0.96
C GLU A 147 15.02 -15.58 -0.05
N ILE A 148 14.33 -16.00 -1.11
CA ILE A 148 14.92 -16.78 -2.19
C ILE A 148 15.40 -15.83 -3.28
N PRO A 149 16.71 -15.78 -3.58
CA PRO A 149 17.22 -14.92 -4.63
C PRO A 149 16.69 -15.28 -5.99
N ILE A 150 16.09 -14.31 -6.69
CA ILE A 150 15.63 -14.48 -8.07
C ILE A 150 16.28 -13.42 -8.96
N ARG A 151 16.41 -13.73 -10.24
CA ARG A 151 16.86 -12.77 -11.24
C ARG A 151 15.68 -12.31 -12.07
N VAL A 152 15.33 -11.05 -11.96
CA VAL A 152 14.29 -10.42 -12.75
C VAL A 152 14.93 -9.72 -13.96
N LYS A 153 14.40 -10.00 -15.16
CA LYS A 153 14.76 -9.28 -16.39
C LYS A 153 13.54 -8.52 -16.89
N ALA A 154 13.64 -7.21 -16.95
CA ALA A 154 12.61 -6.34 -17.52
C ALA A 154 13.07 -5.83 -18.91
N LYS A 155 12.10 -5.44 -19.76
CA LYS A 155 12.40 -4.64 -20.94
C LYS A 155 12.96 -3.27 -20.51
N PRO A 156 13.78 -2.61 -21.37
CA PRO A 156 14.46 -1.36 -20.99
C PRO A 156 13.55 -0.27 -20.42
N GLU A 157 12.28 -0.22 -20.86
CA GLU A 157 11.33 0.81 -20.43
C GLU A 157 10.49 0.38 -19.22
N GLY A 158 10.66 -0.85 -18.71
CA GLY A 158 9.85 -1.42 -17.63
C GLY A 158 10.60 -1.50 -16.31
N ARG A 159 9.98 -1.06 -15.23
CA ARG A 159 10.39 -1.40 -13.87
C ARG A 159 9.56 -2.60 -13.42
N VAL A 160 10.22 -3.70 -13.12
CA VAL A 160 9.60 -4.91 -12.58
C VAL A 160 10.25 -5.23 -11.25
N MET A 161 9.43 -5.43 -10.24
CA MET A 161 9.85 -6.01 -8.96
C MET A 161 9.12 -7.33 -8.80
N ALA A 162 9.80 -8.33 -8.30
CA ALA A 162 9.22 -9.62 -8.01
C ALA A 162 9.92 -10.25 -6.81
N ARG A 163 9.22 -11.11 -6.10
CA ARG A 163 9.76 -11.91 -5.01
C ARG A 163 9.21 -13.33 -5.11
N LEU A 164 10.08 -14.30 -4.92
CA LEU A 164 9.71 -15.68 -4.74
C LEU A 164 9.55 -15.93 -3.23
N PHE A 165 8.34 -16.20 -2.83
CA PHE A 165 8.02 -16.55 -1.46
C PHE A 165 8.01 -18.07 -1.31
N LYS A 166 8.30 -18.53 -0.10
CA LYS A 166 8.13 -19.92 0.32
C LYS A 166 7.35 -19.89 1.62
N ASN A 167 6.31 -20.69 1.75
CA ASN A 167 5.55 -20.83 2.99
C ASN A 167 6.15 -21.93 3.90
N ASP A 168 5.66 -22.00 5.12
CA ASP A 168 6.15 -22.98 6.10
C ASP A 168 5.80 -24.43 5.72
N ALA A 169 4.85 -24.64 4.80
CA ALA A 169 4.54 -25.97 4.22
C ALA A 169 5.49 -26.37 3.09
N GLY A 170 6.34 -25.47 2.63
CA GLY A 170 7.30 -25.71 1.56
C GLY A 170 6.82 -25.35 0.15
N ASP A 171 5.62 -24.78 0.02
CA ASP A 171 5.11 -24.30 -1.25
C ASP A 171 5.74 -22.98 -1.67
N TYR A 172 5.71 -22.67 -2.96
CA TYR A 172 6.32 -21.49 -3.55
C TYR A 172 5.29 -20.63 -4.26
N GLU A 173 5.41 -19.32 -4.12
CA GLU A 173 4.60 -18.32 -4.84
C GLU A 173 5.49 -17.20 -5.38
N LEU A 174 5.34 -16.87 -6.65
CA LEU A 174 5.99 -15.74 -7.31
C LEU A 174 5.03 -14.57 -7.41
N VAL A 175 5.37 -13.47 -6.77
CA VAL A 175 4.59 -12.21 -6.76
C VAL A 175 5.34 -11.13 -7.53
#